data_b5b64d0f1457020db20244b5897591c0
#
_entry.id   b5b64d0f1457020db20244b5897591c0
#
_cell.length_a   1.000
_cell.length_b   1.000
_cell.length_c   1.000
_cell.angle_alpha   90.00
_cell.angle_beta   90.00
_cell.angle_gamma   90.00
#
_symmetry.space_group_name_H-M   'P 1'
#
loop_
_entity.id
_entity.type
_entity.pdbx_description
1 polymer ?
#
loop_
_entity_poly.entity_id
_entity_poly.type
_entity_poly.pdbx_seq_one_letter_code
_entity_poly.pdbx_strand_id
1 'polypeptide(L)'
;LGLVGFEVDWEVAEDPAFARIIARGSYLARAHLAHSVHAEVAGLAPGREYFYRFRLGPYESPVGRALTAPAATDSPAALRYAVCSCAHYEQGFFSAYRYMADDRPDLILELGDYIYESGYGERRVRLFDKREAVTLTDFRHRYAQYKLDPDLQAAHEACPWLVTWDDHEVSNDYAALVSSHEGCGGPAVRDAFVSLRAAAYQAWYENMPVRESRLRAGAGIQLYGDLDWGRLARFYVLDTRQYRSPLACALPATFATCDTEAGRALLRAGAGGGRQIGLNDPACKPELEDPSRTMLGAEQERWLDGALSSSRARWNLFAQGTPFAGILEGTPEAPTTFSDGWPGYPAARQRLLDALARHRVANPVILSGDPHAFFVNEVRNARGASVAVEMITTSIANNNKDKSKTLPRNPHIRFHDGTHSGYILCEATPGRMQADMVAIEDMRDPRTPRSVLASYEIVAGSSQPRRLEP
;
A
#
# COMPACT_ATOMS: atom_id res chain seq x y z
N LEU A 1 -0.49 6.57 -30.97
CA LEU A 1 0.86 7.05 -30.75
C LEU A 1 1.83 5.98 -31.27
N GLY A 2 2.68 6.31 -32.24
CA GLY A 2 3.61 5.36 -32.86
C GLY A 2 4.81 5.02 -31.96
N LEU A 3 5.83 4.37 -32.54
CA LEU A 3 7.10 4.03 -31.88
C LEU A 3 8.01 5.26 -31.61
N VAL A 4 7.53 6.47 -31.87
CA VAL A 4 8.28 7.73 -31.73
C VAL A 4 8.18 8.23 -30.30
N GLY A 5 9.30 8.68 -29.73
CA GLY A 5 9.32 9.42 -28.48
C GLY A 5 8.91 10.87 -28.68
N PHE A 6 8.38 11.51 -27.62
CA PHE A 6 8.01 12.92 -27.60
C PHE A 6 8.84 13.64 -26.54
N GLU A 7 9.34 14.81 -26.88
CA GLU A 7 9.96 15.67 -25.88
C GLU A 7 8.87 16.44 -25.13
N VAL A 8 8.80 16.23 -23.82
CA VAL A 8 7.83 16.86 -22.93
C VAL A 8 8.58 17.83 -22.03
N ASP A 9 8.22 19.10 -22.12
CA ASP A 9 8.78 20.12 -21.25
C ASP A 9 8.13 20.09 -19.88
N TRP A 10 8.90 20.42 -18.83
CA TRP A 10 8.40 20.57 -17.48
C TRP A 10 8.89 21.87 -16.86
N GLU A 11 8.06 22.46 -16.00
CA GLU A 11 8.35 23.68 -15.25
C GLU A 11 7.99 23.47 -13.77
N VAL A 12 8.83 24.07 -12.90
CA VAL A 12 8.58 24.14 -11.44
C VAL A 12 8.63 25.60 -11.03
N ALA A 13 7.64 26.04 -10.25
CA ALA A 13 7.48 27.42 -9.80
C ALA A 13 7.21 27.47 -8.28
N GLU A 14 7.42 28.64 -7.68
CA GLU A 14 7.09 28.92 -6.29
C GLU A 14 5.62 29.34 -6.10
N ASP A 15 4.89 29.54 -7.18
CA ASP A 15 3.48 29.95 -7.17
C ASP A 15 2.67 29.23 -8.25
N PRO A 16 1.35 29.00 -8.02
CA PRO A 16 0.51 28.27 -8.97
C PRO A 16 0.22 29.00 -10.28
N ALA A 17 0.50 30.30 -10.35
CA ALA A 17 0.36 31.11 -11.58
C ALA A 17 1.63 31.06 -12.43
N PHE A 18 2.70 30.39 -11.97
CA PHE A 18 4.00 30.32 -12.64
C PHE A 18 4.64 31.69 -12.94
N ALA A 19 4.37 32.70 -12.08
CA ALA A 19 5.02 33.99 -12.16
C ALA A 19 6.52 33.89 -11.83
N ARG A 20 6.90 32.96 -10.96
CA ARG A 20 8.28 32.68 -10.55
C ARG A 20 8.68 31.23 -10.81
N ILE A 21 9.08 30.96 -12.04
CA ILE A 21 9.64 29.65 -12.43
C ILE A 21 11.07 29.58 -11.90
N ILE A 22 11.37 28.49 -11.16
CA ILE A 22 12.68 28.25 -10.52
C ILE A 22 13.47 27.14 -11.18
N ALA A 23 12.79 26.21 -11.86
CA ALA A 23 13.41 25.13 -12.62
C ALA A 23 12.58 24.79 -13.85
N ARG A 24 13.25 24.37 -14.90
CA ARG A 24 12.64 23.87 -16.14
C ARG A 24 13.57 22.88 -16.81
N GLY A 25 13.00 22.02 -17.63
CA GLY A 25 13.74 21.06 -18.43
C GLY A 25 12.82 20.33 -19.38
N SER A 26 13.37 19.34 -20.06
CA SER A 26 12.60 18.45 -20.93
C SER A 26 12.90 16.98 -20.57
N TYR A 27 11.97 16.09 -20.94
CA TYR A 27 12.09 14.66 -20.77
C TYR A 27 11.59 13.95 -22.01
N LEU A 28 12.38 12.97 -22.50
CA LEU A 28 11.99 12.17 -23.65
C LEU A 28 10.98 11.09 -23.22
N ALA A 29 9.71 11.32 -23.45
CA ALA A 29 8.63 10.38 -23.24
C ALA A 29 8.68 9.24 -24.26
N ARG A 30 9.16 8.06 -23.87
CA ARG A 30 9.48 6.94 -24.76
C ARG A 30 8.28 6.02 -24.94
N ALA A 31 8.05 5.58 -26.19
CA ALA A 31 6.93 4.70 -26.56
C ALA A 31 6.92 3.38 -25.77
N HIS A 32 8.08 2.77 -25.52
CA HIS A 32 8.17 1.51 -24.78
C HIS A 32 7.83 1.64 -23.29
N LEU A 33 7.81 2.87 -22.74
CA LEU A 33 7.33 3.21 -21.40
C LEU A 33 5.98 3.92 -21.44
N ALA A 34 5.12 3.60 -22.40
CA ALA A 34 3.79 4.21 -22.58
C ALA A 34 3.81 5.75 -22.63
N HIS A 35 4.92 6.36 -23.02
CA HIS A 35 5.15 7.81 -23.01
C HIS A 35 5.05 8.46 -21.62
N SER A 36 5.29 7.69 -20.55
CA SER A 36 5.36 8.24 -19.19
C SER A 36 6.57 9.17 -19.03
N VAL A 37 6.46 10.14 -18.12
CA VAL A 37 7.48 11.13 -17.80
C VAL A 37 7.83 11.04 -16.32
N HIS A 38 9.12 10.81 -16.03
CA HIS A 38 9.66 10.77 -14.67
C HIS A 38 10.72 11.86 -14.51
N ALA A 39 10.27 13.12 -14.48
CA ALA A 39 11.17 14.27 -14.34
C ALA A 39 11.71 14.34 -12.90
N GLU A 40 13.02 14.16 -12.74
CA GLU A 40 13.69 14.34 -11.44
C GLU A 40 14.27 15.74 -11.33
N VAL A 41 13.75 16.52 -10.38
CA VAL A 41 14.16 17.93 -10.17
C VAL A 41 15.04 18.00 -8.92
N ALA A 42 16.30 18.39 -9.11
CA ALA A 42 17.28 18.55 -8.03
C ALA A 42 17.47 20.03 -7.66
N GLY A 43 18.05 20.29 -6.48
CA GLY A 43 18.43 21.63 -6.04
C GLY A 43 17.29 22.47 -5.45
N LEU A 44 16.11 21.89 -5.25
CA LEU A 44 15.00 22.56 -4.57
C LEU A 44 15.33 22.74 -3.08
N ALA A 45 14.92 23.86 -2.50
CA ALA A 45 15.08 24.10 -1.06
C ALA A 45 14.21 23.13 -0.25
N PRO A 46 14.70 22.60 0.89
CA PRO A 46 13.94 21.68 1.74
C PRO A 46 12.77 22.40 2.45
N GLY A 47 11.72 21.64 2.77
CA GLY A 47 10.56 22.13 3.51
C GLY A 47 9.79 23.24 2.79
N ARG A 48 9.73 23.19 1.48
CA ARG A 48 9.08 24.22 0.64
C ARG A 48 8.00 23.64 -0.25
N GLU A 49 6.96 24.43 -0.44
CA GLU A 49 5.90 24.17 -1.42
C GLU A 49 6.33 24.68 -2.79
N TYR A 50 6.04 23.86 -3.81
CA TYR A 50 6.28 24.17 -5.22
C TYR A 50 5.10 23.72 -6.05
N PHE A 51 4.99 24.25 -7.27
CA PHE A 51 3.99 23.90 -8.26
C PHE A 51 4.69 23.46 -9.54
N TYR A 52 4.14 22.43 -10.19
CA TYR A 52 4.73 21.91 -11.42
C TYR A 52 3.66 21.70 -12.49
N ARG A 53 4.09 21.76 -13.74
CA ARG A 53 3.28 21.42 -14.91
C ARG A 53 4.15 20.84 -16.02
N PHE A 54 3.49 20.15 -16.95
CA PHE A 54 4.11 19.61 -18.15
C PHE A 54 3.48 20.22 -19.39
N ARG A 55 4.27 20.28 -20.49
CA ARG A 55 3.83 20.80 -21.78
C ARG A 55 4.27 19.90 -22.92
N LEU A 56 3.36 19.69 -23.87
CA LEU A 56 3.63 19.01 -25.13
C LEU A 56 3.00 19.78 -26.27
N GLY A 57 3.79 20.58 -27.00
CA GLY A 57 3.29 21.49 -28.00
C GLY A 57 2.28 22.48 -27.42
N PRO A 58 1.02 22.53 -27.91
CA PRO A 58 -0.01 23.41 -27.36
C PRO A 58 -0.71 22.89 -26.10
N TYR A 59 -0.43 21.65 -25.69
CA TYR A 59 -1.10 21.02 -24.54
C TYR A 59 -0.32 21.29 -23.26
N GLU A 60 -1.05 21.61 -22.20
CA GLU A 60 -0.53 21.83 -20.84
C GLU A 60 -1.29 20.92 -19.86
N SER A 61 -0.56 20.29 -18.94
CA SER A 61 -1.16 19.51 -17.86
C SER A 61 -1.87 20.40 -16.83
N PRO A 62 -2.75 19.84 -15.98
CA PRO A 62 -3.08 20.48 -14.72
C PRO A 62 -1.84 20.83 -13.91
N VAL A 63 -2.00 21.79 -12.98
CA VAL A 63 -0.93 22.23 -12.07
C VAL A 63 -0.92 21.30 -10.86
N GLY A 64 0.17 20.55 -10.70
CA GLY A 64 0.38 19.74 -9.51
C GLY A 64 1.10 20.51 -8.40
N ARG A 65 0.77 20.19 -7.14
CA ARG A 65 1.44 20.70 -5.95
C ARG A 65 2.49 19.69 -5.49
N ALA A 66 3.69 20.17 -5.23
CA ALA A 66 4.78 19.38 -4.64
C ALA A 66 5.21 20.02 -3.31
N LEU A 67 5.65 19.19 -2.37
CA LEU A 67 6.24 19.62 -1.11
C LEU A 67 7.56 18.87 -0.93
N THR A 68 8.65 19.60 -0.78
CA THR A 68 9.94 18.98 -0.46
C THR A 68 9.99 18.61 1.02
N ALA A 69 10.55 17.45 1.34
CA ALA A 69 10.78 17.08 2.73
C ALA A 69 11.68 18.10 3.43
N PRO A 70 11.48 18.40 4.71
CA PRO A 70 12.42 19.18 5.52
C PRO A 70 13.81 18.57 5.49
N ALA A 71 14.85 19.39 5.68
CA ALA A 71 16.23 18.87 5.80
C ALA A 71 16.35 17.88 6.98
N ALA A 72 17.23 16.88 6.86
CA ALA A 72 17.42 15.84 7.88
C ALA A 72 17.80 16.40 9.27
N THR A 73 18.31 17.62 9.33
CA THR A 73 18.64 18.34 10.58
C THR A 73 17.48 19.14 11.16
N ASP A 74 16.44 19.39 10.37
CA ASP A 74 15.30 20.20 10.78
C ASP A 74 14.43 19.47 11.79
N SER A 75 13.70 20.22 12.59
CA SER A 75 12.74 19.72 13.56
C SER A 75 11.36 20.33 13.26
N PRO A 76 10.63 19.81 12.27
CA PRO A 76 9.30 20.32 11.92
C PRO A 76 8.35 20.25 13.13
N ALA A 77 7.46 21.23 13.24
CA ALA A 77 6.46 21.27 14.30
C ALA A 77 5.37 20.22 14.12
N ALA A 78 5.04 19.90 12.86
CA ALA A 78 4.01 18.93 12.52
C ALA A 78 4.29 18.31 11.14
N LEU A 79 3.62 17.18 10.90
CA LEU A 79 3.48 16.53 9.61
C LEU A 79 2.05 16.01 9.52
N ARG A 80 1.30 16.41 8.49
CA ARG A 80 -0.06 15.94 8.20
C ARG A 80 -0.04 15.04 6.98
N TYR A 81 -0.52 13.81 7.09
CA TYR A 81 -0.52 12.86 5.99
C TYR A 81 -1.78 12.00 5.98
N ALA A 82 -2.20 11.59 4.78
CA ALA A 82 -3.30 10.65 4.61
C ALA A 82 -2.77 9.26 4.28
N VAL A 83 -3.49 8.22 4.69
CA VAL A 83 -3.16 6.81 4.44
C VAL A 83 -4.34 6.16 3.75
N CYS A 84 -4.13 5.56 2.59
CA CYS A 84 -5.17 4.93 1.78
C CYS A 84 -4.68 3.64 1.12
N SER A 85 -5.63 2.81 0.67
CA SER A 85 -5.40 1.58 -0.09
C SER A 85 -6.69 1.08 -0.76
N CYS A 86 -6.60 0.07 -1.60
CA CYS A 86 -7.72 -0.77 -2.05
C CYS A 86 -8.80 0.01 -2.82
N ALA A 87 -8.43 0.57 -3.96
CA ALA A 87 -9.32 1.36 -4.81
C ALA A 87 -9.92 0.51 -5.96
N HIS A 88 -10.93 -0.34 -5.67
CA HIS A 88 -11.54 -1.17 -6.71
C HIS A 88 -12.53 -0.39 -7.58
N TYR A 89 -12.19 -0.15 -8.84
CA TYR A 89 -12.92 0.70 -9.78
C TYR A 89 -14.40 0.33 -9.97
N GLU A 90 -14.72 -0.97 -9.99
CA GLU A 90 -16.11 -1.42 -10.22
C GLU A 90 -16.98 -1.32 -8.97
N GLN A 91 -16.39 -1.34 -7.77
CA GLN A 91 -17.16 -1.46 -6.52
C GLN A 91 -17.72 -0.13 -6.02
N GLY A 92 -17.04 0.99 -6.36
CA GLY A 92 -17.44 2.30 -5.90
C GLY A 92 -16.82 3.44 -6.70
N PHE A 93 -17.30 4.67 -6.44
CA PHE A 93 -16.66 5.90 -6.85
C PHE A 93 -15.51 6.24 -5.90
N PHE A 94 -14.56 7.07 -6.35
CA PHE A 94 -13.38 7.40 -5.58
C PHE A 94 -13.53 8.67 -4.73
N SER A 95 -14.74 8.92 -4.20
CA SER A 95 -15.08 10.12 -3.45
C SER A 95 -14.18 10.39 -2.24
N ALA A 96 -13.57 9.34 -1.65
CA ALA A 96 -12.60 9.49 -0.58
C ALA A 96 -11.35 10.26 -1.03
N TYR A 97 -10.89 10.11 -2.27
CA TYR A 97 -9.77 10.87 -2.82
C TYR A 97 -10.07 12.37 -2.94
N ARG A 98 -11.31 12.75 -3.32
CA ARG A 98 -11.73 14.16 -3.30
C ARG A 98 -11.56 14.77 -1.90
N TYR A 99 -12.02 14.07 -0.88
CA TYR A 99 -11.88 14.54 0.50
C TYR A 99 -10.44 14.59 0.99
N MET A 100 -9.59 13.67 0.54
CA MET A 100 -8.14 13.77 0.81
C MET A 100 -7.53 15.01 0.15
N ALA A 101 -7.94 15.34 -1.09
CA ALA A 101 -7.50 16.56 -1.77
C ALA A 101 -7.94 17.82 -1.01
N ASP A 102 -9.20 17.85 -0.54
CA ASP A 102 -9.75 18.97 0.26
C ASP A 102 -9.01 19.16 1.60
N ASP A 103 -8.57 18.05 2.22
CA ASP A 103 -7.80 18.06 3.46
C ASP A 103 -6.39 18.62 3.29
N ARG A 104 -5.86 18.69 2.05
CA ARG A 104 -4.53 19.22 1.70
C ARG A 104 -3.41 18.68 2.61
N PRO A 105 -3.21 17.35 2.73
CA PRO A 105 -2.12 16.81 3.51
C PRO A 105 -0.75 17.20 2.91
N ASP A 106 0.30 17.07 3.70
CA ASP A 106 1.68 17.22 3.23
C ASP A 106 2.09 16.05 2.33
N LEU A 107 1.49 14.87 2.56
CA LEU A 107 1.82 13.61 1.89
C LEU A 107 0.62 12.66 1.90
N ILE A 108 0.40 11.93 0.80
CA ILE A 108 -0.46 10.74 0.76
C ILE A 108 0.42 9.49 0.76
N LEU A 109 0.12 8.56 1.66
CA LEU A 109 0.67 7.19 1.67
C LEU A 109 -0.34 6.26 1.00
N GLU A 110 0.04 5.73 -0.15
CA GLU A 110 -0.74 4.71 -0.85
C GLU A 110 -0.10 3.33 -0.58
N LEU A 111 -0.86 2.44 0.05
CA LEU A 111 -0.36 1.20 0.61
C LEU A 111 -0.63 -0.04 -0.25
N GLY A 112 -1.01 0.17 -1.51
CA GLY A 112 -1.26 -0.89 -2.47
C GLY A 112 -2.73 -1.11 -2.79
N ASP A 113 -2.97 -1.98 -3.78
CA ASP A 113 -4.27 -2.14 -4.42
C ASP A 113 -4.78 -0.82 -5.04
N TYR A 114 -3.84 -0.05 -5.58
CA TYR A 114 -4.18 1.15 -6.34
C TYR A 114 -5.02 0.82 -7.58
N ILE A 115 -4.73 -0.32 -8.20
CA ILE A 115 -5.58 -0.94 -9.23
C ILE A 115 -5.96 -2.35 -8.81
N TYR A 116 -6.95 -2.91 -9.50
CA TYR A 116 -7.31 -4.34 -9.44
C TYR A 116 -7.17 -4.96 -10.82
N GLU A 117 -6.46 -6.09 -10.93
CA GLU A 117 -6.23 -6.81 -12.17
C GLU A 117 -7.51 -7.45 -12.73
N SER A 118 -8.46 -7.77 -11.84
CA SER A 118 -9.71 -8.44 -12.20
C SER A 118 -10.96 -7.76 -11.64
N GLY A 119 -12.07 -7.90 -12.36
CA GLY A 119 -13.38 -7.44 -11.92
C GLY A 119 -14.11 -8.52 -11.12
N TYR A 120 -14.69 -8.16 -9.98
CA TYR A 120 -15.50 -9.04 -9.15
C TYR A 120 -16.63 -8.29 -8.43
N GLY A 121 -17.49 -9.04 -7.74
CA GLY A 121 -18.63 -8.52 -7.00
C GLY A 121 -19.89 -8.36 -7.87
N GLU A 122 -21.06 -8.30 -7.22
CA GLU A 122 -22.36 -8.24 -7.87
C GLU A 122 -22.89 -6.81 -8.02
N ARG A 123 -22.58 -5.92 -7.07
CA ARG A 123 -23.07 -4.54 -7.04
C ARG A 123 -22.01 -3.59 -7.57
N ARG A 124 -21.88 -3.51 -8.89
CA ARG A 124 -20.89 -2.67 -9.57
C ARG A 124 -21.52 -1.36 -10.03
N VAL A 125 -20.82 -0.25 -9.80
CA VAL A 125 -21.22 1.10 -10.23
C VAL A 125 -20.61 1.50 -11.56
N ARG A 126 -19.47 0.86 -11.90
CA ARG A 126 -18.70 1.03 -13.14
C ARG A 126 -18.23 -0.34 -13.61
N LEU A 127 -17.73 -0.44 -14.82
CA LEU A 127 -17.20 -1.67 -15.36
C LEU A 127 -15.79 -1.44 -15.92
N PHE A 128 -14.94 -2.43 -15.76
CA PHE A 128 -13.70 -2.48 -16.50
C PHE A 128 -13.96 -2.74 -17.99
N ASP A 129 -13.21 -2.08 -18.87
CA ASP A 129 -13.28 -2.31 -20.30
C ASP A 129 -12.92 -3.77 -20.65
N LYS A 130 -11.96 -4.33 -19.92
CA LYS A 130 -11.58 -5.74 -19.96
C LYS A 130 -11.61 -6.32 -18.55
N ARG A 131 -12.26 -7.46 -18.38
CA ARG A 131 -12.48 -8.07 -17.05
C ARG A 131 -11.18 -8.39 -16.31
N GLU A 132 -10.18 -8.92 -17.02
CA GLU A 132 -8.88 -9.32 -16.45
C GLU A 132 -7.72 -8.66 -17.20
N ALA A 133 -6.73 -8.14 -16.48
CA ALA A 133 -5.47 -7.66 -17.03
C ALA A 133 -4.43 -8.78 -16.94
N VAL A 134 -3.92 -9.23 -18.09
CA VAL A 134 -2.95 -10.33 -18.17
C VAL A 134 -1.73 -10.00 -19.04
N THR A 135 -1.80 -8.93 -19.83
CA THR A 135 -0.71 -8.44 -20.68
C THR A 135 -0.33 -7.01 -20.30
N LEU A 136 0.85 -6.56 -20.72
CA LEU A 136 1.27 -5.16 -20.52
C LEU A 136 0.24 -4.17 -21.05
N THR A 137 -0.36 -4.45 -22.22
CA THR A 137 -1.41 -3.60 -22.79
C THR A 137 -2.64 -3.55 -21.89
N ASP A 138 -3.04 -4.69 -21.30
CA ASP A 138 -4.19 -4.72 -20.39
C ASP A 138 -3.93 -3.92 -19.12
N PHE A 139 -2.76 -4.06 -18.51
CA PHE A 139 -2.39 -3.29 -17.33
C PHE A 139 -2.31 -1.78 -17.63
N ARG A 140 -1.74 -1.38 -18.77
CA ARG A 140 -1.72 0.02 -19.21
C ARG A 140 -3.13 0.59 -19.39
N HIS A 141 -4.05 -0.16 -20.00
CA HIS A 141 -5.46 0.24 -20.12
C HIS A 141 -6.12 0.33 -18.74
N ARG A 142 -5.81 -0.59 -17.82
CA ARG A 142 -6.32 -0.57 -16.46
C ARG A 142 -5.90 0.72 -15.74
N TYR A 143 -4.62 1.07 -15.75
CA TYR A 143 -4.14 2.33 -15.18
C TYR A 143 -4.77 3.54 -15.86
N ALA A 144 -4.87 3.55 -17.19
CA ALA A 144 -5.50 4.64 -17.92
C ALA A 144 -6.96 4.86 -17.48
N GLN A 145 -7.72 3.76 -17.31
CA GLN A 145 -9.10 3.82 -16.84
C GLN A 145 -9.22 4.42 -15.43
N TYR A 146 -8.33 4.02 -14.51
CA TYR A 146 -8.26 4.61 -13.16
C TYR A 146 -7.90 6.09 -13.19
N LYS A 147 -6.90 6.47 -13.99
CA LYS A 147 -6.41 7.87 -14.11
C LYS A 147 -7.42 8.81 -14.77
N LEU A 148 -8.50 8.33 -15.36
CA LEU A 148 -9.61 9.15 -15.84
C LEU A 148 -10.57 9.58 -14.72
N ASP A 149 -10.49 9.00 -13.52
CA ASP A 149 -11.34 9.39 -12.39
C ASP A 149 -10.94 10.79 -11.88
N PRO A 150 -11.88 11.76 -11.85
CA PRO A 150 -11.57 13.14 -11.48
C PRO A 150 -11.18 13.32 -10.01
N ASP A 151 -11.74 12.52 -9.11
CA ASP A 151 -11.42 12.58 -7.68
C ASP A 151 -10.00 12.05 -7.41
N LEU A 152 -9.58 11.01 -8.14
CA LEU A 152 -8.21 10.50 -8.10
C LEU A 152 -7.22 11.52 -8.70
N GLN A 153 -7.57 12.18 -9.81
CA GLN A 153 -6.75 13.26 -10.38
C GLN A 153 -6.56 14.40 -9.38
N ALA A 154 -7.65 14.86 -8.75
CA ALA A 154 -7.59 15.90 -7.73
C ALA A 154 -6.65 15.54 -6.56
N ALA A 155 -6.66 14.29 -6.10
CA ALA A 155 -5.75 13.84 -5.05
C ALA A 155 -4.29 13.83 -5.50
N HIS A 156 -4.00 13.45 -6.74
CA HIS A 156 -2.64 13.53 -7.31
C HIS A 156 -2.16 14.96 -7.49
N GLU A 157 -3.04 15.88 -7.84
CA GLU A 157 -2.71 17.31 -7.98
C GLU A 157 -2.44 17.97 -6.63
N ALA A 158 -3.14 17.53 -5.57
CA ALA A 158 -3.16 18.20 -4.27
C ALA A 158 -1.86 18.09 -3.48
N CYS A 159 -1.10 16.98 -3.59
CA CYS A 159 0.10 16.76 -2.80
C CYS A 159 0.98 15.60 -3.32
N PRO A 160 2.22 15.48 -2.81
CA PRO A 160 3.10 14.34 -3.09
C PRO A 160 2.51 13.00 -2.61
N TRP A 161 2.86 11.93 -3.32
CA TRP A 161 2.51 10.56 -2.96
C TRP A 161 3.76 9.73 -2.65
N LEU A 162 3.71 8.98 -1.55
CA LEU A 162 4.64 7.92 -1.24
C LEU A 162 3.89 6.60 -1.39
N VAL A 163 4.34 5.77 -2.31
CA VAL A 163 3.57 4.61 -2.80
C VAL A 163 4.29 3.30 -2.53
N THR A 164 3.53 2.28 -2.19
CA THR A 164 3.91 0.87 -2.29
C THR A 164 2.87 0.13 -3.11
N TRP A 165 3.11 -1.14 -3.39
CA TRP A 165 2.07 -2.02 -3.94
C TRP A 165 1.62 -3.05 -2.91
N ASP A 166 0.49 -3.69 -3.23
CA ASP A 166 0.11 -4.94 -2.62
C ASP A 166 -0.02 -6.03 -3.69
N ASP A 167 -1.00 -6.89 -3.66
CA ASP A 167 -1.08 -8.01 -4.59
C ASP A 167 -1.84 -7.67 -5.89
N HIS A 168 -2.87 -6.86 -5.84
CA HIS A 168 -3.75 -6.60 -6.98
C HIS A 168 -3.14 -5.72 -8.08
N GLU A 169 -2.00 -5.10 -7.83
CA GLU A 169 -1.19 -4.53 -8.92
C GLU A 169 -0.66 -5.61 -9.87
N VAL A 170 -0.65 -6.88 -9.42
CA VAL A 170 -0.17 -8.04 -10.18
C VAL A 170 -1.23 -9.13 -10.24
N SER A 171 -1.52 -9.79 -9.12
CA SER A 171 -2.48 -10.89 -8.99
C SER A 171 -2.73 -11.21 -7.52
N ASN A 172 -4.01 -11.41 -7.17
CA ASN A 172 -4.44 -11.70 -5.80
C ASN A 172 -3.53 -12.71 -5.08
N ASP A 173 -3.06 -12.35 -3.88
CA ASP A 173 -2.24 -13.15 -2.95
C ASP A 173 -0.93 -13.72 -3.52
N TYR A 174 -0.35 -13.16 -4.60
CA TYR A 174 0.91 -13.66 -5.14
C TYR A 174 2.06 -13.52 -4.15
N ALA A 175 3.03 -14.42 -4.24
CA ALA A 175 4.23 -14.43 -3.42
C ALA A 175 5.49 -14.59 -4.28
N ALA A 176 6.26 -13.52 -4.43
CA ALA A 176 7.47 -13.47 -5.25
C ALA A 176 7.21 -13.92 -6.71
N LEU A 177 7.64 -15.12 -7.10
CA LEU A 177 7.44 -15.71 -8.43
C LEU A 177 6.31 -16.75 -8.45
N VAL A 178 5.54 -16.83 -7.36
CA VAL A 178 4.49 -17.83 -7.17
C VAL A 178 3.14 -17.15 -7.21
N SER A 179 2.30 -17.51 -8.19
CA SER A 179 0.92 -17.06 -8.21
C SER A 179 0.08 -17.87 -7.22
N SER A 180 -1.03 -17.32 -6.76
CA SER A 180 -2.02 -18.08 -5.97
C SER A 180 -2.58 -19.30 -6.74
N HIS A 181 -2.35 -19.39 -8.04
CA HIS A 181 -2.80 -20.45 -8.95
C HIS A 181 -1.71 -21.47 -9.29
N GLU A 182 -0.49 -21.39 -8.73
CA GLU A 182 0.65 -22.22 -9.15
C GLU A 182 0.42 -23.74 -8.98
N GLY A 183 -0.41 -24.14 -8.00
CA GLY A 183 -0.79 -25.54 -7.85
C GLY A 183 -1.52 -26.15 -9.06
N CYS A 184 -1.91 -25.31 -10.02
CA CYS A 184 -2.77 -25.68 -11.14
C CYS A 184 -2.09 -25.92 -12.49
N GLY A 185 -0.77 -25.80 -12.63
CA GLY A 185 -0.25 -25.85 -14.00
C GLY A 185 1.23 -26.11 -14.21
N GLY A 186 1.97 -26.39 -13.16
CA GLY A 186 3.39 -26.71 -13.27
C GLY A 186 4.24 -25.57 -13.89
N PRO A 187 5.39 -25.89 -14.56
CA PRO A 187 6.33 -24.90 -15.08
C PRO A 187 5.74 -23.88 -16.06
N ALA A 188 4.82 -24.28 -16.92
CA ALA A 188 4.22 -23.39 -17.91
C ALA A 188 3.39 -22.27 -17.26
N VAL A 189 2.69 -22.55 -16.15
CA VAL A 189 1.93 -21.54 -15.40
C VAL A 189 2.88 -20.59 -14.68
N ARG A 190 4.00 -21.10 -14.16
CA ARG A 190 5.03 -20.27 -13.55
C ARG A 190 5.62 -19.30 -14.57
N ASP A 191 6.02 -19.77 -15.77
CA ASP A 191 6.59 -18.91 -16.81
C ASP A 191 5.60 -17.84 -17.29
N ALA A 192 4.32 -18.21 -17.44
CA ALA A 192 3.26 -17.27 -17.75
C ALA A 192 3.08 -16.22 -16.64
N PHE A 193 3.14 -16.62 -15.37
CA PHE A 193 3.05 -15.70 -14.24
C PHE A 193 4.25 -14.77 -14.15
N VAL A 194 5.47 -15.24 -14.38
CA VAL A 194 6.68 -14.39 -14.43
C VAL A 194 6.52 -13.29 -15.49
N SER A 195 5.99 -13.65 -16.68
CA SER A 195 5.74 -12.70 -17.75
C SER A 195 4.64 -11.69 -17.39
N LEU A 196 3.55 -12.15 -16.78
CA LEU A 196 2.46 -11.30 -16.28
C LEU A 196 3.00 -10.31 -15.23
N ARG A 197 3.76 -10.80 -14.25
CA ARG A 197 4.33 -9.96 -13.19
C ARG A 197 5.26 -8.88 -13.75
N ALA A 198 6.10 -9.24 -14.73
CA ALA A 198 6.98 -8.27 -15.39
C ALA A 198 6.17 -7.16 -16.10
N ALA A 199 5.08 -7.54 -16.79
CA ALA A 199 4.17 -6.62 -17.45
C ALA A 199 3.46 -5.69 -16.43
N ALA A 200 2.99 -6.25 -15.33
CA ALA A 200 2.34 -5.52 -14.24
C ALA A 200 3.29 -4.51 -13.59
N TYR A 201 4.53 -4.92 -13.27
CA TYR A 201 5.55 -4.04 -12.69
C TYR A 201 5.92 -2.89 -13.63
N GLN A 202 6.08 -3.18 -14.93
CA GLN A 202 6.34 -2.14 -15.90
C GLN A 202 5.19 -1.12 -15.96
N ALA A 203 3.94 -1.58 -16.05
CA ALA A 203 2.78 -0.69 -16.08
C ALA A 203 2.66 0.11 -14.77
N TRP A 204 2.95 -0.49 -13.61
CA TRP A 204 2.99 0.21 -12.33
C TRP A 204 4.04 1.33 -12.34
N TYR A 205 5.28 1.02 -12.76
CA TYR A 205 6.33 2.04 -12.89
C TYR A 205 5.90 3.19 -13.80
N GLU A 206 5.32 2.90 -14.96
CA GLU A 206 4.88 3.90 -15.94
C GLU A 206 3.82 4.87 -15.37
N ASN A 207 3.11 4.48 -14.30
CA ASN A 207 1.98 5.23 -13.76
C ASN A 207 2.19 5.78 -12.34
N MET A 208 3.24 5.35 -11.63
CA MET A 208 3.49 5.75 -10.25
C MET A 208 4.64 6.76 -10.13
N PRO A 209 4.59 7.68 -9.16
CA PRO A 209 5.59 8.75 -9.00
C PRO A 209 6.88 8.21 -8.34
N VAL A 210 7.56 7.32 -9.03
CA VAL A 210 8.80 6.70 -8.57
C VAL A 210 9.98 7.08 -9.45
N ARG A 211 11.17 7.10 -8.88
CA ARG A 211 12.41 7.47 -9.57
C ARG A 211 12.88 6.38 -10.52
N GLU A 212 13.49 6.77 -11.64
CA GLU A 212 14.13 5.84 -12.59
C GLU A 212 15.22 4.99 -11.92
N SER A 213 15.92 5.53 -10.92
CA SER A 213 16.93 4.82 -10.13
C SER A 213 16.39 3.61 -9.34
N ARG A 214 15.07 3.46 -9.23
CA ARG A 214 14.42 2.29 -8.61
C ARG A 214 14.33 1.08 -9.53
N LEU A 215 14.47 1.27 -10.84
CA LEU A 215 14.48 0.16 -11.79
C LEU A 215 15.70 -0.73 -11.59
N ARG A 216 15.50 -2.03 -11.69
CA ARG A 216 16.53 -3.06 -11.58
C ARG A 216 16.56 -3.93 -12.84
N ALA A 217 17.69 -4.58 -13.11
CA ALA A 217 17.78 -5.54 -14.20
C ALA A 217 16.76 -6.68 -14.03
N GLY A 218 16.25 -7.22 -15.15
CA GLY A 218 15.32 -8.34 -15.13
C GLY A 218 13.88 -7.98 -14.71
N ALA A 219 13.41 -6.77 -15.06
CA ALA A 219 12.06 -6.27 -14.77
C ALA A 219 11.74 -6.19 -13.27
N GLY A 220 12.73 -6.02 -12.41
CA GLY A 220 12.56 -5.75 -10.99
C GLY A 220 12.47 -4.26 -10.69
N ILE A 221 11.82 -3.91 -9.58
CA ILE A 221 11.78 -2.56 -9.02
C ILE A 221 12.20 -2.65 -7.56
N GLN A 222 13.20 -1.87 -7.13
CA GLN A 222 13.46 -1.73 -5.70
C GLN A 222 12.47 -0.73 -5.12
N LEU A 223 11.32 -1.24 -4.69
CA LEU A 223 10.26 -0.42 -4.13
C LEU A 223 10.61 0.06 -2.72
N TYR A 224 11.14 -0.85 -1.88
CA TYR A 224 11.46 -0.52 -0.50
C TYR A 224 12.53 0.58 -0.38
N GLY A 225 12.35 1.41 0.62
CA GLY A 225 13.23 2.55 0.90
C GLY A 225 12.72 3.37 2.07
N ASP A 226 13.42 4.43 2.39
CA ASP A 226 13.04 5.33 3.46
C ASP A 226 12.97 6.78 3.01
N LEU A 227 12.20 7.57 3.77
CA LEU A 227 12.06 9.01 3.63
C LEU A 227 12.10 9.66 5.01
N ASP A 228 13.04 10.56 5.22
CA ASP A 228 13.09 11.40 6.42
C ASP A 228 12.21 12.65 6.23
N TRP A 229 11.38 12.95 7.23
CA TRP A 229 10.68 14.22 7.38
C TRP A 229 11.37 15.02 8.49
N GLY A 230 12.57 15.49 8.21
CA GLY A 230 13.45 16.05 9.22
C GLY A 230 13.71 15.05 10.35
N ARG A 231 13.72 15.53 11.58
CA ARG A 231 13.82 14.69 12.80
C ARG A 231 12.46 14.27 13.35
N LEU A 232 11.36 14.75 12.75
CA LEU A 232 10.02 14.45 13.25
C LEU A 232 9.58 13.04 12.90
N ALA A 233 9.74 12.62 11.65
CA ALA A 233 9.29 11.30 11.21
C ALA A 233 10.27 10.67 10.21
N ARG A 234 10.32 9.34 10.19
CA ARG A 234 10.97 8.55 9.15
C ARG A 234 9.99 7.49 8.68
N PHE A 235 9.72 7.49 7.40
CA PHE A 235 8.92 6.48 6.73
C PHE A 235 9.82 5.36 6.23
N TYR A 236 9.45 4.12 6.50
CA TYR A 236 10.01 2.91 5.90
C TYR A 236 8.94 2.34 5.00
N VAL A 237 9.11 2.48 3.70
CA VAL A 237 8.26 1.83 2.69
C VAL A 237 8.73 0.39 2.55
N LEU A 238 7.85 -0.57 2.78
CA LEU A 238 8.16 -1.98 2.72
C LEU A 238 7.47 -2.63 1.51
N ASP A 239 8.18 -3.53 0.87
CA ASP A 239 7.65 -4.42 -0.15
C ASP A 239 7.38 -5.80 0.45
N THR A 240 6.12 -6.10 0.64
CA THR A 240 5.65 -7.34 1.27
C THR A 240 5.26 -8.42 0.27
N ARG A 241 5.48 -8.19 -1.04
CA ARG A 241 5.06 -9.12 -2.11
C ARG A 241 6.20 -9.69 -2.91
N GLN A 242 7.13 -8.86 -3.37
CA GLN A 242 8.15 -9.23 -4.35
C GLN A 242 9.16 -10.28 -3.86
N TYR A 243 9.42 -10.29 -2.55
CA TYR A 243 10.53 -11.07 -1.95
C TYR A 243 10.08 -12.11 -0.94
N ARG A 244 8.77 -12.20 -0.66
CA ARG A 244 8.27 -13.07 0.39
C ARG A 244 8.34 -14.56 0.01
N SER A 245 8.48 -15.41 1.01
CA SER A 245 8.31 -16.86 0.83
C SER A 245 6.90 -17.19 0.34
N PRO A 246 6.69 -18.30 -0.37
CA PRO A 246 5.35 -18.76 -0.72
C PRO A 246 4.43 -18.85 0.51
N LEU A 247 3.11 -18.75 0.30
CA LEU A 247 2.15 -18.87 1.39
C LEU A 247 2.28 -20.23 2.10
N ALA A 248 2.38 -20.21 3.43
CA ALA A 248 2.41 -21.44 4.20
C ALA A 248 1.09 -22.18 4.10
N CYS A 249 1.17 -23.53 4.09
CA CYS A 249 0.00 -24.40 4.15
C CYS A 249 -1.01 -24.17 3.00
N ALA A 250 -0.53 -23.60 1.91
CA ALA A 250 -1.31 -23.55 0.70
C ALA A 250 -1.66 -24.98 0.30
N LEU A 251 -2.97 -25.29 0.17
CA LEU A 251 -3.36 -26.60 -0.32
C LEU A 251 -2.77 -26.76 -1.72
N PRO A 252 -2.08 -27.88 -2.01
CA PRO A 252 -1.81 -28.18 -3.39
C PRO A 252 -3.19 -28.27 -4.07
N ALA A 253 -3.48 -27.32 -4.97
CA ALA A 253 -4.61 -27.48 -5.86
C ALA A 253 -4.34 -28.79 -6.60
N THR A 254 -5.17 -29.81 -6.37
CA THR A 254 -5.02 -31.06 -7.09
C THR A 254 -5.24 -30.78 -8.57
N PHE A 255 -4.41 -31.36 -9.46
CA PHE A 255 -4.57 -31.23 -10.93
C PHE A 255 -6.02 -31.44 -11.40
N ALA A 256 -6.76 -32.31 -10.74
CA ALA A 256 -8.19 -32.56 -11.02
C ALA A 256 -9.10 -31.34 -10.79
N THR A 257 -8.75 -30.44 -9.86
CA THR A 257 -9.57 -29.22 -9.60
C THR A 257 -9.29 -28.13 -10.63
N CYS A 258 -8.11 -28.10 -11.21
CA CYS A 258 -7.67 -27.07 -12.14
C CYS A 258 -8.13 -27.29 -13.57
N ASP A 259 -8.34 -28.53 -13.96
CA ASP A 259 -8.78 -28.91 -15.32
C ASP A 259 -10.28 -28.72 -15.54
N THR A 260 -11.05 -28.49 -14.50
CA THR A 260 -12.49 -28.22 -14.63
C THR A 260 -12.76 -26.71 -14.67
N GLU A 261 -13.79 -26.30 -15.39
CA GLU A 261 -14.23 -24.89 -15.43
C GLU A 261 -14.66 -24.40 -14.03
N ALA A 262 -15.27 -25.28 -13.24
CA ALA A 262 -15.63 -25.01 -11.84
C ALA A 262 -14.39 -24.80 -10.96
N GLY A 263 -13.32 -25.59 -11.15
CA GLY A 263 -12.05 -25.41 -10.45
C GLY A 263 -11.35 -24.12 -10.84
N ARG A 264 -11.31 -23.79 -12.13
CA ARG A 264 -10.81 -22.49 -12.62
C ARG A 264 -11.63 -21.31 -12.12
N ALA A 265 -12.96 -21.47 -11.98
CA ALA A 265 -13.83 -20.45 -11.40
C ALA A 265 -13.57 -20.25 -9.90
N LEU A 266 -13.34 -21.33 -9.14
CA LEU A 266 -12.96 -21.26 -7.71
C LEU A 266 -11.60 -20.55 -7.52
N LEU A 267 -10.65 -20.81 -8.41
CA LEU A 267 -9.33 -20.16 -8.37
C LEU A 267 -9.45 -18.68 -8.72
N ARG A 268 -10.24 -18.34 -9.75
CA ARG A 268 -10.58 -16.93 -10.07
C ARG A 268 -11.34 -16.22 -8.95
N ALA A 269 -12.05 -16.95 -8.10
CA ALA A 269 -12.72 -16.44 -6.91
C ALA A 269 -11.79 -16.34 -5.67
N GLY A 270 -10.47 -16.48 -5.83
CA GLY A 270 -9.50 -16.40 -4.74
C GLY A 270 -9.37 -17.66 -3.88
N ALA A 271 -9.95 -18.80 -4.32
CA ALA A 271 -9.88 -20.05 -3.55
C ALA A 271 -8.49 -20.69 -3.48
N GLY A 272 -7.49 -20.11 -4.17
CA GLY A 272 -6.08 -20.53 -4.14
C GLY A 272 -5.16 -19.63 -3.31
N GLY A 273 -5.64 -18.43 -2.90
CA GLY A 273 -4.86 -17.41 -2.22
C GLY A 273 -4.71 -17.60 -0.72
N GLY A 274 -4.43 -16.50 -0.03
CA GLY A 274 -4.31 -16.45 1.43
C GLY A 274 -5.51 -17.10 2.11
N ARG A 275 -5.26 -17.89 3.15
CA ARG A 275 -6.27 -18.74 3.75
C ARG A 275 -6.33 -18.60 5.23
N GLN A 276 -7.47 -19.00 5.75
CA GLN A 276 -7.59 -19.35 7.14
C GLN A 276 -6.78 -20.61 7.40
N ILE A 277 -5.62 -20.46 8.05
CA ILE A 277 -4.76 -21.57 8.47
C ILE A 277 -4.99 -21.89 9.94
N GLY A 278 -5.07 -23.18 10.26
CA GLY A 278 -5.16 -23.66 11.62
C GLY A 278 -3.84 -23.50 12.35
N LEU A 279 -3.81 -22.71 13.42
CA LEU A 279 -2.59 -22.49 14.20
C LEU A 279 -2.12 -23.74 14.96
N ASN A 280 -3.04 -24.68 15.20
CA ASN A 280 -2.75 -25.96 15.86
C ASN A 280 -2.70 -27.13 14.88
N ASP A 281 -2.76 -26.88 13.56
CA ASP A 281 -2.69 -27.94 12.56
C ASP A 281 -1.28 -28.55 12.52
N PRO A 282 -1.09 -29.82 12.90
CA PRO A 282 0.22 -30.46 12.94
C PRO A 282 0.84 -30.63 11.54
N ALA A 283 0.04 -30.62 10.48
CA ALA A 283 0.53 -30.70 9.11
C ALA A 283 1.07 -29.35 8.61
N CYS A 284 0.48 -28.26 9.09
CA CYS A 284 0.84 -26.90 8.70
C CYS A 284 1.96 -26.30 9.56
N LYS A 285 1.98 -26.63 10.84
CA LYS A 285 2.85 -25.99 11.83
C LYS A 285 4.34 -26.00 11.47
N PRO A 286 4.95 -27.09 10.98
CA PRO A 286 6.37 -27.11 10.62
C PRO A 286 6.72 -26.11 9.52
N GLU A 287 5.85 -25.95 8.53
CA GLU A 287 6.05 -24.97 7.46
C GLU A 287 5.83 -23.54 7.97
N LEU A 288 4.77 -23.32 8.73
CA LEU A 288 4.43 -21.98 9.27
C LEU A 288 5.54 -21.42 10.18
N GLU A 289 6.11 -22.29 11.04
CA GLU A 289 7.14 -21.92 12.02
C GLU A 289 8.57 -22.03 11.48
N ASP A 290 8.77 -22.36 10.20
CA ASP A 290 10.11 -22.45 9.60
C ASP A 290 10.83 -21.08 9.72
N PRO A 291 11.98 -21.03 10.44
CA PRO A 291 12.70 -19.77 10.67
C PRO A 291 13.29 -19.16 9.41
N SER A 292 13.44 -19.91 8.34
CA SER A 292 13.96 -19.45 7.05
C SER A 292 12.92 -18.64 6.26
N ARG A 293 11.64 -18.75 6.58
CA ARG A 293 10.58 -18.02 5.91
C ARG A 293 10.70 -16.52 6.16
N THR A 294 10.47 -15.76 5.11
CA THR A 294 10.59 -14.30 5.13
C THR A 294 9.38 -13.62 4.48
N MET A 295 9.00 -12.46 5.00
CA MET A 295 8.05 -11.53 4.37
C MET A 295 8.79 -10.54 3.45
N LEU A 296 9.99 -10.11 3.81
CA LEU A 296 10.70 -9.02 3.16
C LEU A 296 11.87 -9.49 2.28
N GLY A 297 12.29 -10.74 2.39
CA GLY A 297 13.52 -11.22 1.79
C GLY A 297 14.77 -10.74 2.54
N ALA A 298 15.87 -11.48 2.42
CA ALA A 298 17.08 -11.21 3.19
C ALA A 298 17.73 -9.85 2.91
N GLU A 299 17.58 -9.33 1.70
CA GLU A 299 18.18 -8.06 1.29
C GLU A 299 17.45 -6.87 1.92
N GLN A 300 16.13 -6.88 1.84
CA GLN A 300 15.30 -5.86 2.46
C GLN A 300 15.36 -5.92 4.00
N GLU A 301 15.39 -7.13 4.60
CA GLU A 301 15.59 -7.28 6.05
C GLU A 301 16.93 -6.66 6.51
N ARG A 302 18.03 -6.87 5.77
CA ARG A 302 19.33 -6.26 6.08
C ARG A 302 19.33 -4.74 5.93
N TRP A 303 18.72 -4.25 4.84
CA TRP A 303 18.55 -2.82 4.63
C TRP A 303 17.76 -2.19 5.78
N LEU A 304 16.61 -2.79 6.15
CA LEU A 304 15.76 -2.29 7.22
C LEU A 304 16.49 -2.27 8.56
N ASP A 305 17.24 -3.32 8.91
CA ASP A 305 18.03 -3.35 10.13
C ASP A 305 19.05 -2.21 10.20
N GLY A 306 19.75 -1.93 9.10
CA GLY A 306 20.67 -0.80 8.98
C GLY A 306 19.96 0.55 9.09
N ALA A 307 18.81 0.71 8.45
CA ALA A 307 18.01 1.92 8.49
C ALA A 307 17.44 2.20 9.89
N LEU A 308 17.00 1.15 10.61
CA LEU A 308 16.54 1.25 12.00
C LEU A 308 17.67 1.64 12.96
N SER A 309 18.88 1.08 12.79
CA SER A 309 20.04 1.38 13.61
C SER A 309 20.49 2.84 13.53
N SER A 310 20.23 3.49 12.41
CA SER A 310 20.60 4.89 12.11
C SER A 310 19.50 5.91 12.38
N SER A 311 18.28 5.47 12.68
CA SER A 311 17.14 6.36 12.86
C SER A 311 17.33 7.31 14.06
N ARG A 312 17.05 8.58 13.82
CA ARG A 312 16.97 9.64 14.85
C ARG A 312 15.60 10.31 14.85
N ALA A 313 14.65 9.74 14.11
CA ALA A 313 13.32 10.27 13.99
C ALA A 313 12.53 10.09 15.30
N ARG A 314 11.69 11.07 15.59
CA ARG A 314 10.73 10.98 16.70
C ARG A 314 9.72 9.89 16.50
N TRP A 315 9.20 9.76 15.25
CA TRP A 315 8.23 8.75 14.82
C TRP A 315 8.83 7.88 13.74
N ASN A 316 8.71 6.56 13.89
CA ASN A 316 9.18 5.60 12.92
C ASN A 316 7.95 4.90 12.30
N LEU A 317 7.65 5.22 11.04
CA LEU A 317 6.42 4.89 10.35
C LEU A 317 6.69 3.82 9.29
N PHE A 318 6.07 2.63 9.43
CA PHE A 318 6.26 1.51 8.53
C PHE A 318 5.05 1.46 7.58
N ALA A 319 5.24 1.80 6.32
CA ALA A 319 4.21 1.80 5.28
C ALA A 319 4.27 0.49 4.47
N GLN A 320 3.19 -0.29 4.47
CA GLN A 320 3.14 -1.60 3.84
C GLN A 320 1.71 -2.02 3.42
N GLY A 321 1.58 -2.98 2.48
CA GLY A 321 0.30 -3.46 1.98
C GLY A 321 -0.47 -4.29 3.02
N THR A 322 0.16 -5.28 3.66
CA THR A 322 -0.52 -6.34 4.42
C THR A 322 -0.57 -6.13 5.93
N PRO A 323 -1.60 -6.66 6.66
CA PRO A 323 -1.70 -6.54 8.11
C PRO A 323 -0.53 -7.19 8.87
N PHE A 324 -0.05 -6.49 9.90
CA PHE A 324 1.04 -6.95 10.78
C PHE A 324 0.53 -7.66 12.04
N ALA A 325 -0.47 -7.11 12.69
CA ALA A 325 -1.14 -7.76 13.82
C ALA A 325 -2.10 -8.84 13.30
N GLY A 326 -2.04 -10.02 13.90
CA GLY A 326 -2.93 -11.11 13.51
C GLY A 326 -4.33 -10.94 14.06
N ILE A 327 -5.32 -11.41 13.31
CA ILE A 327 -6.69 -11.59 13.79
C ILE A 327 -6.91 -13.08 14.02
N LEU A 328 -7.22 -13.46 15.25
CA LEU A 328 -7.61 -14.83 15.59
C LEU A 328 -9.07 -15.03 15.23
N GLU A 329 -9.31 -15.98 14.36
CA GLU A 329 -10.63 -16.48 13.94
C GLU A 329 -10.83 -17.94 14.38
N GLY A 330 -11.88 -18.60 13.91
CA GLY A 330 -12.21 -19.98 14.29
C GLY A 330 -12.77 -20.09 15.71
N THR A 331 -12.58 -21.24 16.36
CA THR A 331 -12.99 -21.46 17.76
C THR A 331 -11.78 -21.45 18.70
N PRO A 332 -11.96 -21.38 20.03
CA PRO A 332 -10.85 -21.51 20.99
C PRO A 332 -10.06 -22.81 20.83
N GLU A 333 -10.75 -23.91 20.48
CA GLU A 333 -10.16 -25.24 20.30
C GLU A 333 -9.45 -25.38 18.94
N ALA A 334 -9.95 -24.66 17.92
CA ALA A 334 -9.43 -24.65 16.56
C ALA A 334 -9.21 -23.19 16.09
N PRO A 335 -8.21 -22.49 16.66
CA PRO A 335 -7.90 -21.12 16.27
C PRO A 335 -7.30 -21.09 14.88
N THR A 336 -7.75 -20.12 14.09
CA THR A 336 -7.24 -19.87 12.74
C THR A 336 -6.76 -18.43 12.61
N THR A 337 -5.90 -18.19 11.63
CA THR A 337 -5.50 -16.85 11.19
C THR A 337 -5.36 -16.81 9.68
N PHE A 338 -5.34 -15.61 9.10
CA PHE A 338 -5.17 -15.44 7.67
C PHE A 338 -3.68 -15.47 7.29
N SER A 339 -3.31 -16.31 6.32
CA SER A 339 -1.90 -16.59 6.00
C SER A 339 -1.23 -15.57 5.10
N ASP A 340 -1.98 -14.70 4.44
CA ASP A 340 -1.43 -13.76 3.46
C ASP A 340 -0.65 -12.60 4.13
N GLY A 341 -1.11 -12.13 5.28
CA GLY A 341 -0.40 -11.13 6.07
C GLY A 341 0.75 -11.71 6.92
N TRP A 342 1.34 -10.87 7.77
CA TRP A 342 2.46 -11.26 8.65
C TRP A 342 2.18 -12.44 9.60
N PRO A 343 0.92 -12.73 10.00
CA PRO A 343 0.63 -13.97 10.74
C PRO A 343 1.02 -15.24 10.01
N GLY A 344 1.07 -15.25 8.68
CA GLY A 344 1.59 -16.34 7.86
C GLY A 344 3.13 -16.45 7.84
N TYR A 345 3.82 -15.51 8.48
CA TYR A 345 5.29 -15.41 8.53
C TYR A 345 5.78 -15.09 9.94
N PRO A 346 5.43 -15.91 10.95
CA PRO A 346 5.67 -15.58 12.36
C PRO A 346 7.14 -15.38 12.71
N ALA A 347 8.06 -16.13 12.08
CA ALA A 347 9.49 -15.97 12.26
C ALA A 347 9.99 -14.61 11.74
N ALA A 348 9.55 -14.17 10.55
CA ALA A 348 9.90 -12.87 9.99
C ALA A 348 9.31 -11.72 10.84
N ARG A 349 8.06 -11.87 11.30
CA ARG A 349 7.42 -10.93 12.21
C ARG A 349 8.22 -10.76 13.50
N GLN A 350 8.66 -11.88 14.09
CA GLN A 350 9.48 -11.83 15.31
C GLN A 350 10.83 -11.16 15.06
N ARG A 351 11.51 -11.41 13.93
CA ARG A 351 12.76 -10.74 13.58
C ARG A 351 12.60 -9.21 13.51
N LEU A 352 11.49 -8.71 12.95
CA LEU A 352 11.22 -7.27 12.94
C LEU A 352 11.00 -6.73 14.36
N LEU A 353 10.21 -7.41 15.19
CA LEU A 353 10.02 -6.99 16.60
C LEU A 353 11.33 -6.99 17.38
N ASP A 354 12.19 -7.97 17.15
CA ASP A 354 13.52 -8.04 17.79
C ASP A 354 14.44 -6.89 17.31
N ALA A 355 14.36 -6.51 16.03
CA ALA A 355 15.10 -5.36 15.50
C ALA A 355 14.61 -4.05 16.11
N LEU A 356 13.29 -3.83 16.24
CA LEU A 356 12.73 -2.66 16.93
C LEU A 356 13.26 -2.55 18.37
N ALA A 357 13.28 -3.66 19.08
CA ALA A 357 13.78 -3.71 20.47
C ALA A 357 15.29 -3.50 20.56
N ARG A 358 16.08 -4.16 19.71
CA ARG A 358 17.54 -4.08 19.66
C ARG A 358 18.02 -2.66 19.41
N HIS A 359 17.41 -1.99 18.43
CA HIS A 359 17.76 -0.61 18.06
C HIS A 359 17.03 0.45 18.88
N ARG A 360 16.17 0.05 19.83
CA ARG A 360 15.36 0.95 20.67
C ARG A 360 14.60 1.99 19.82
N VAL A 361 13.98 1.52 18.75
CA VAL A 361 13.29 2.38 17.79
C VAL A 361 12.20 3.19 18.50
N ALA A 362 12.27 4.52 18.35
CA ALA A 362 11.34 5.42 19.03
C ALA A 362 9.96 5.41 18.33
N ASN A 363 8.89 5.27 19.10
CA ASN A 363 7.50 5.42 18.67
C ASN A 363 7.21 4.72 17.33
N PRO A 364 7.39 3.40 17.22
CA PRO A 364 7.10 2.68 15.99
C PRO A 364 5.59 2.61 15.75
N VAL A 365 5.16 2.99 14.54
CA VAL A 365 3.78 2.88 14.07
C VAL A 365 3.77 2.15 12.73
N ILE A 366 2.95 1.14 12.61
CA ILE A 366 2.78 0.35 11.38
C ILE A 366 1.50 0.83 10.70
N LEU A 367 1.60 1.14 9.42
CA LEU A 367 0.51 1.59 8.57
C LEU A 367 0.28 0.52 7.51
N SER A 368 -0.89 -0.11 7.51
CA SER A 368 -1.22 -1.28 6.70
C SER A 368 -2.49 -1.07 5.88
N GLY A 369 -2.58 -1.76 4.74
CA GLY A 369 -3.77 -1.87 3.88
C GLY A 369 -4.40 -3.27 3.92
N ASP A 370 -5.01 -3.72 2.84
CA ASP A 370 -5.55 -5.04 2.45
C ASP A 370 -6.94 -5.41 3.03
N PRO A 371 -7.24 -5.46 4.34
CA PRO A 371 -8.47 -6.14 4.81
C PRO A 371 -9.78 -5.40 4.55
N HIS A 372 -9.79 -4.27 3.85
CA HIS A 372 -10.97 -3.46 3.54
C HIS A 372 -11.79 -3.08 4.78
N ALA A 373 -11.10 -2.76 5.86
CA ALA A 373 -11.71 -2.37 7.13
C ALA A 373 -10.73 -1.53 7.95
N PHE A 374 -11.23 -0.60 8.72
CA PHE A 374 -10.40 0.11 9.69
C PHE A 374 -10.07 -0.76 10.89
N PHE A 375 -8.80 -0.70 11.31
CA PHE A 375 -8.36 -1.21 12.60
C PHE A 375 -7.39 -0.26 13.27
N VAL A 376 -7.43 -0.24 14.60
CA VAL A 376 -6.37 0.29 15.46
C VAL A 376 -5.96 -0.83 16.41
N ASN A 377 -4.72 -1.30 16.30
CA ASN A 377 -4.21 -2.46 17.00
C ASN A 377 -3.02 -2.09 17.90
N GLU A 378 -2.94 -2.71 19.07
CA GLU A 378 -1.69 -2.83 19.80
C GLU A 378 -0.86 -3.97 19.21
N VAL A 379 0.36 -3.68 18.80
CA VAL A 379 1.31 -4.71 18.40
C VAL A 379 2.02 -5.20 19.65
N ARG A 380 1.83 -6.49 19.98
CA ARG A 380 2.40 -7.09 21.18
C ARG A 380 3.55 -8.04 20.84
N ASN A 381 4.57 -8.02 21.70
CA ASN A 381 5.66 -8.98 21.64
C ASN A 381 5.24 -10.33 22.30
N ALA A 382 6.14 -11.32 22.25
CA ALA A 382 5.89 -12.65 22.84
C ALA A 382 5.62 -12.65 24.36
N ARG A 383 5.97 -11.56 25.06
CA ARG A 383 5.69 -11.38 26.50
C ARG A 383 4.36 -10.67 26.75
N GLY A 384 3.59 -10.35 25.71
CA GLY A 384 2.32 -9.63 25.80
C GLY A 384 2.46 -8.12 25.97
N ALA A 385 3.65 -7.57 26.01
CA ALA A 385 3.87 -6.13 26.12
C ALA A 385 3.60 -5.44 24.77
N SER A 386 2.90 -4.31 24.82
CA SER A 386 2.70 -3.44 23.64
C SER A 386 4.01 -2.80 23.25
N VAL A 387 4.45 -2.91 21.99
CA VAL A 387 5.73 -2.43 21.48
C VAL A 387 5.59 -1.51 20.27
N ALA A 388 4.45 -1.51 19.61
CA ALA A 388 4.10 -0.61 18.52
C ALA A 388 2.57 -0.45 18.45
N VAL A 389 2.11 0.49 17.64
CA VAL A 389 0.71 0.60 17.23
C VAL A 389 0.63 0.26 15.75
N GLU A 390 -0.39 -0.49 15.34
CA GLU A 390 -0.74 -0.65 13.96
C GLU A 390 -2.06 0.05 13.66
N MET A 391 -2.09 0.78 12.55
CA MET A 391 -3.30 1.36 11.98
C MET A 391 -3.50 0.77 10.59
N ILE A 392 -4.64 0.11 10.40
CA ILE A 392 -5.01 -0.45 9.09
C ILE A 392 -6.08 0.45 8.51
N THR A 393 -5.82 0.95 7.29
CA THR A 393 -6.81 1.75 6.56
C THR A 393 -7.87 0.84 5.95
N THR A 394 -9.09 1.36 5.84
CA THR A 394 -10.12 0.72 5.03
C THR A 394 -9.86 0.96 3.53
N SER A 395 -10.71 0.39 2.68
CA SER A 395 -10.65 0.59 1.22
C SER A 395 -11.15 1.99 0.82
N ILE A 396 -10.55 2.55 -0.22
CA ILE A 396 -11.12 3.70 -0.94
C ILE A 396 -12.48 3.31 -1.54
N ALA A 397 -12.52 2.15 -2.20
CA ALA A 397 -13.74 1.59 -2.79
C ALA A 397 -13.55 0.08 -2.97
N ASN A 398 -14.11 -0.71 -2.06
CA ASN A 398 -14.16 -2.17 -2.18
C ASN A 398 -15.20 -2.74 -1.21
N ASN A 399 -15.54 -4.02 -1.38
CA ASN A 399 -16.42 -4.72 -0.46
C ASN A 399 -15.78 -4.79 0.93
N ASN A 400 -16.37 -4.08 1.88
CA ASN A 400 -15.91 -4.04 3.25
C ASN A 400 -16.14 -5.38 3.98
N LYS A 401 -15.28 -5.70 4.95
CA LYS A 401 -15.29 -7.00 5.64
C LYS A 401 -15.44 -6.79 7.16
N ASP A 402 -16.66 -6.93 7.67
CA ASP A 402 -16.91 -6.85 9.10
C ASP A 402 -16.34 -8.05 9.85
N LYS A 403 -15.46 -7.78 10.80
CA LYS A 403 -14.82 -8.75 11.71
C LYS A 403 -15.24 -8.56 13.17
N SER A 404 -16.29 -7.79 13.44
CA SER A 404 -16.76 -7.47 14.80
C SER A 404 -16.94 -8.71 15.69
N LYS A 405 -17.39 -9.83 15.12
CA LYS A 405 -17.58 -11.11 15.83
C LYS A 405 -16.27 -11.70 16.39
N THR A 406 -15.12 -11.28 15.87
CA THR A 406 -13.82 -11.79 16.30
C THR A 406 -13.22 -10.98 17.45
N LEU A 407 -13.70 -9.75 17.69
CA LEU A 407 -13.14 -8.82 18.66
C LEU A 407 -13.00 -9.38 20.09
N PRO A 408 -13.96 -10.15 20.64
CA PRO A 408 -13.83 -10.70 22.00
C PRO A 408 -12.59 -11.59 22.18
N ARG A 409 -12.07 -12.16 21.09
CA ARG A 409 -10.88 -13.02 21.09
C ARG A 409 -9.59 -12.28 20.75
N ASN A 410 -9.70 -11.00 20.36
CA ASN A 410 -8.62 -10.15 19.90
C ASN A 410 -8.48 -8.89 20.75
N PRO A 411 -8.14 -8.97 22.04
CA PRO A 411 -8.15 -7.83 22.96
C PRO A 411 -7.08 -6.77 22.63
N HIS A 412 -6.20 -7.04 21.69
CA HIS A 412 -5.22 -6.08 21.15
C HIS A 412 -5.87 -5.13 20.12
N ILE A 413 -7.02 -5.47 19.56
CA ILE A 413 -7.78 -4.60 18.66
C ILE A 413 -8.52 -3.57 19.50
N ARG A 414 -8.20 -2.28 19.32
CA ARG A 414 -8.78 -1.16 20.04
C ARG A 414 -9.93 -0.50 19.29
N PHE A 415 -9.93 -0.65 17.97
CA PHE A 415 -11.00 -0.19 17.09
C PHE A 415 -11.11 -1.10 15.88
N HIS A 416 -12.32 -1.27 15.40
CA HIS A 416 -12.65 -1.91 14.14
C HIS A 416 -13.91 -1.31 13.55
N ASP A 417 -13.87 -0.98 12.27
CA ASP A 417 -15.05 -0.76 11.44
C ASP A 417 -14.82 -1.44 10.08
N GLY A 418 -15.68 -2.37 9.74
CA GLY A 418 -15.67 -3.11 8.47
C GLY A 418 -16.91 -2.82 7.63
N THR A 419 -17.51 -1.64 7.77
CA THR A 419 -18.74 -1.24 7.07
C THR A 419 -18.58 -0.03 6.18
N HIS A 420 -17.56 0.81 6.43
CA HIS A 420 -17.32 2.03 5.68
C HIS A 420 -16.04 1.97 4.86
N SER A 421 -16.06 2.62 3.70
CA SER A 421 -14.88 2.98 2.92
C SER A 421 -14.36 4.36 3.37
N GLY A 422 -13.10 4.69 3.04
CA GLY A 422 -12.50 5.96 3.46
C GLY A 422 -10.97 5.91 3.52
N TYR A 423 -10.39 6.64 4.46
CA TYR A 423 -8.94 6.77 4.65
C TYR A 423 -8.60 7.15 6.10
N ILE A 424 -7.35 7.06 6.49
CA ILE A 424 -6.89 7.59 7.77
C ILE A 424 -6.18 8.92 7.53
N LEU A 425 -6.58 9.97 8.27
CA LEU A 425 -5.89 11.25 8.28
C LEU A 425 -5.07 11.36 9.55
N CYS A 426 -3.76 11.49 9.41
CA CYS A 426 -2.81 11.55 10.52
C CYS A 426 -2.20 12.95 10.66
N GLU A 427 -1.97 13.36 11.91
CA GLU A 427 -1.14 14.49 12.25
C GLU A 427 -0.12 14.09 13.32
N ALA A 428 1.16 14.15 12.97
CA ALA A 428 2.28 13.87 13.88
C ALA A 428 2.92 15.18 14.33
N THR A 429 3.11 15.32 15.66
CA THR A 429 3.89 16.38 16.31
C THR A 429 4.99 15.73 17.16
N PRO A 430 5.95 16.47 17.72
CA PRO A 430 6.96 15.88 18.60
C PRO A 430 6.39 15.18 19.85
N GLY A 431 5.20 15.60 20.31
CA GLY A 431 4.58 15.08 21.53
C GLY A 431 3.56 13.97 21.29
N ARG A 432 2.89 13.96 20.17
CA ARG A 432 1.79 13.02 19.87
C ARG A 432 1.59 12.82 18.37
N MET A 433 0.95 11.72 18.04
CA MET A 433 0.35 11.47 16.72
C MET A 433 -1.16 11.27 16.92
N GLN A 434 -1.96 12.02 16.19
CA GLN A 434 -3.39 11.83 16.08
C GLN A 434 -3.70 11.13 14.74
N ALA A 435 -4.70 10.25 14.76
CA ALA A 435 -5.21 9.57 13.56
C ALA A 435 -6.73 9.58 13.59
N ASP A 436 -7.33 10.13 12.55
CA ASP A 436 -8.76 10.22 12.35
C ASP A 436 -9.20 9.20 11.30
N MET A 437 -10.10 8.29 11.65
CA MET A 437 -10.71 7.32 10.73
C MET A 437 -11.82 8.04 9.97
N VAL A 438 -11.45 8.58 8.80
CA VAL A 438 -12.37 9.35 7.93
C VAL A 438 -13.12 8.38 7.04
N ALA A 439 -14.42 8.28 7.23
CA ALA A 439 -15.31 7.43 6.45
C ALA A 439 -16.14 8.22 5.45
N ILE A 440 -16.48 7.59 4.34
CA ILE A 440 -17.56 8.01 3.44
C ILE A 440 -18.79 7.15 3.70
N GLU A 441 -19.99 7.75 3.62
CA GLU A 441 -21.23 7.07 4.00
C GLU A 441 -21.61 5.95 3.02
N ASP A 442 -21.51 6.18 1.71
CA ASP A 442 -21.71 5.18 0.67
C ASP A 442 -20.75 5.38 -0.51
N MET A 443 -19.84 4.45 -0.71
CA MET A 443 -18.89 4.49 -1.82
C MET A 443 -19.56 4.41 -3.21
N ARG A 444 -20.85 4.07 -3.28
CA ARG A 444 -21.62 3.97 -4.52
C ARG A 444 -22.31 5.29 -4.90
N ASP A 445 -22.35 6.26 -4.01
CA ASP A 445 -22.80 7.62 -4.31
C ASP A 445 -21.59 8.54 -4.52
N PRO A 446 -21.40 9.10 -5.73
CA PRO A 446 -20.29 10.01 -6.01
C PRO A 446 -20.38 11.33 -5.20
N ARG A 447 -21.52 11.61 -4.56
CA ARG A 447 -21.74 12.81 -3.74
C ARG A 447 -21.87 12.47 -2.25
N THR A 448 -21.47 11.26 -1.86
CA THR A 448 -21.53 10.78 -0.49
C THR A 448 -20.88 11.75 0.50
N PRO A 449 -21.47 12.07 1.64
CA PRO A 449 -20.80 12.84 2.69
C PRO A 449 -19.71 12.02 3.38
N ARG A 450 -18.80 12.74 4.07
CA ARG A 450 -17.81 12.11 4.97
C ARG A 450 -18.09 12.41 6.42
N SER A 451 -17.58 11.55 7.30
CA SER A 451 -17.58 11.73 8.75
C SER A 451 -16.30 11.14 9.36
N VAL A 452 -16.00 11.52 10.60
CA VAL A 452 -14.94 10.89 11.40
C VAL A 452 -15.58 9.88 12.33
N LEU A 453 -15.31 8.59 12.13
CA LEU A 453 -15.88 7.51 12.94
C LEU A 453 -15.23 7.42 14.32
N ALA A 454 -13.94 7.68 14.36
CA ALA A 454 -13.13 7.62 15.57
C ALA A 454 -11.83 8.40 15.38
N SER A 455 -11.34 8.99 16.46
CA SER A 455 -10.03 9.61 16.54
C SER A 455 -9.20 8.92 17.60
N TYR A 456 -7.94 8.66 17.29
CA TYR A 456 -6.98 8.04 18.20
C TYR A 456 -5.73 8.89 18.35
N GLU A 457 -5.20 8.91 19.57
CA GLU A 457 -3.94 9.56 19.88
C GLU A 457 -2.91 8.52 20.34
N ILE A 458 -1.69 8.66 19.86
CA ILE A 458 -0.51 7.97 20.39
C ILE A 458 0.37 9.05 21.01
N VAL A 459 0.56 8.99 22.33
CA VAL A 459 1.51 9.89 23.03
C VAL A 459 2.92 9.38 22.80
N ALA A 460 3.85 10.27 22.49
CA ALA A 460 5.22 9.90 22.26
C ALA A 460 5.86 9.24 23.52
N GLY A 461 6.47 8.08 23.33
CA GLY A 461 6.95 7.20 24.41
C GLY A 461 5.94 6.12 24.83
N SER A 462 4.72 6.14 24.27
CA SER A 462 3.70 5.11 24.49
C SER A 462 3.49 4.30 23.21
N SER A 463 3.22 3.01 23.35
CA SER A 463 2.75 2.12 22.30
C SER A 463 1.28 1.70 22.48
N GLN A 464 0.53 2.48 23.27
CA GLN A 464 -0.90 2.26 23.52
C GLN A 464 -1.70 3.39 22.89
N PRO A 465 -2.54 3.10 21.87
CA PRO A 465 -3.42 4.10 21.27
C PRO A 465 -4.55 4.44 22.24
N ARG A 466 -4.85 5.72 22.40
CA ARG A 466 -5.93 6.24 23.21
C ARG A 466 -7.02 6.82 22.31
N ARG A 467 -8.24 6.37 22.46
CA ARG A 467 -9.39 6.97 21.78
C ARG A 467 -9.63 8.36 22.32
N LEU A 468 -9.79 9.32 21.44
CA LEU A 468 -10.24 10.67 21.79
C LEU A 468 -11.77 10.67 21.84
N GLU A 469 -12.32 11.39 22.80
CA GLU A 469 -13.76 11.65 22.84
C GLU A 469 -14.11 12.69 21.77
N PRO A 470 -15.30 12.58 21.13
CA PRO A 470 -15.76 13.52 20.11
C PRO A 470 -15.86 14.95 20.63
#